data_f9e3c6004038343cf2e4a9e732008712
#
_entry.id   f9e3c6004038343cf2e4a9e732008712
#
_cell.length_a   1.000
_cell.length_b   1.000
_cell.length_c   1.000
_cell.angle_alpha   90.00
_cell.angle_beta   90.00
_cell.angle_gamma   90.00
#
_symmetry.space_group_name_H-M   'P 1'
#
loop_
_entity.id
_entity.type
_entity.pdbx_description
1 polymer ?
#
loop_
_entity_poly.entity_id
_entity_poly.type
_entity_poly.pdbx_seq_one_letter_code
_entity_poly.pdbx_strand_id
1 'polypeptide(L)'
;MKNHFRGIKWRTGILSLALITSPLYADAAQGQLSIKKQSASLKQIIQLIEKESGYTFFFRSSDIDDSKKVNIDCEGSIEEVLKIALKESGMTYVIKDKEIILKPVPVTQNAQQKKRIIKGTVIDAETKEPIIGANVWVKETTI
;
A
#
# COMPACT_ATOMS: atom_id res chain seq x y z
N MET A 1 36.91 77.02 -26.70
CA MET A 1 35.77 76.17 -26.42
C MET A 1 36.05 75.38 -25.16
N LYS A 2 35.32 75.67 -24.09
CA LYS A 2 35.59 75.21 -22.72
C LYS A 2 34.67 74.08 -22.40
N ASN A 3 35.18 72.87 -22.20
CA ASN A 3 34.39 71.76 -21.73
C ASN A 3 34.44 71.69 -20.20
N HIS A 4 33.31 71.90 -19.62
CA HIS A 4 33.11 71.88 -18.18
C HIS A 4 32.70 70.46 -17.75
N PHE A 5 33.63 69.67 -17.20
CA PHE A 5 33.31 68.45 -16.55
C PHE A 5 33.01 68.73 -15.08
N ARG A 6 31.76 68.71 -14.69
CA ARG A 6 31.33 68.85 -13.30
C ARG A 6 31.28 67.47 -12.66
N GLY A 7 32.07 67.33 -11.56
CA GLY A 7 32.27 66.12 -10.81
C GLY A 7 30.99 65.54 -10.19
N ILE A 8 30.85 64.27 -10.35
CA ILE A 8 29.85 63.44 -9.65
C ILE A 8 30.44 63.10 -8.29
N LYS A 9 29.82 63.62 -7.22
CA LYS A 9 30.14 63.25 -5.84
C LYS A 9 29.57 61.87 -5.56
N TRP A 10 30.38 60.84 -5.40
CA TRP A 10 29.99 59.54 -4.91
C TRP A 10 29.70 59.64 -3.41
N ARG A 11 28.42 59.63 -3.08
CA ARG A 11 27.99 59.43 -1.69
C ARG A 11 28.09 57.94 -1.40
N THR A 12 28.97 57.57 -0.53
CA THR A 12 29.09 56.22 0.05
C THR A 12 27.80 55.84 0.74
N GLY A 13 26.95 55.12 0.00
CA GLY A 13 25.83 54.40 0.60
C GLY A 13 26.31 53.02 1.06
N ILE A 14 26.37 52.85 2.36
CA ILE A 14 26.62 51.53 2.98
C ILE A 14 25.42 50.68 2.67
N LEU A 15 25.57 49.77 1.67
CA LEU A 15 24.58 48.77 1.38
C LEU A 15 24.68 47.67 2.44
N SER A 16 23.86 47.84 3.48
CA SER A 16 23.65 46.78 4.50
C SER A 16 23.06 45.55 3.81
N LEU A 17 23.90 44.57 3.49
CA LEU A 17 23.51 43.30 3.01
C LEU A 17 22.91 42.48 4.18
N ALA A 18 21.61 42.65 4.41
CA ALA A 18 20.88 41.81 5.35
C ALA A 18 20.87 40.36 4.76
N LEU A 19 21.75 39.53 5.30
CA LEU A 19 21.70 38.07 5.06
C LEU A 19 20.41 37.56 5.71
N ILE A 20 19.37 37.46 4.91
CA ILE A 20 18.16 36.74 5.31
C ILE A 20 18.53 35.26 5.26
N THR A 21 19.02 34.72 6.37
CA THR A 21 19.09 33.27 6.58
C THR A 21 17.67 32.79 6.78
N SER A 22 16.98 32.47 5.67
CA SER A 22 15.78 31.69 5.74
C SER A 22 16.17 30.33 6.32
N PRO A 23 15.59 29.88 7.46
CA PRO A 23 15.74 28.50 7.83
C PRO A 23 15.12 27.66 6.70
N LEU A 24 15.97 26.94 5.98
CA LEU A 24 15.50 25.83 5.16
C LEU A 24 14.86 24.86 6.15
N TYR A 25 13.57 24.99 6.35
CA TYR A 25 12.78 23.87 6.80
C TYR A 25 12.88 22.86 5.66
N ALA A 26 13.84 21.96 5.78
CA ALA A 26 13.77 20.70 5.08
C ALA A 26 12.55 20.00 5.65
N ASP A 27 11.38 20.39 5.16
CA ASP A 27 10.22 19.55 5.17
C ASP A 27 10.73 18.25 4.55
N ALA A 28 10.82 17.21 5.35
CA ALA A 28 11.13 15.89 4.86
C ALA A 28 9.99 15.58 3.91
N ALA A 29 10.15 15.99 2.67
CA ALA A 29 9.30 15.59 1.58
C ALA A 29 9.32 14.08 1.63
N GLN A 30 8.29 13.50 2.22
CA GLN A 30 7.99 12.08 2.09
C GLN A 30 7.97 11.89 0.59
N GLY A 31 9.04 11.25 0.06
CA GLY A 31 9.34 11.26 -1.34
C GLY A 31 8.12 10.82 -2.14
N GLN A 32 7.58 11.75 -2.92
CA GLN A 32 6.51 11.44 -3.86
C GLN A 32 7.11 10.50 -4.90
N LEU A 33 6.58 9.29 -4.91
CA LEU A 33 6.93 8.29 -5.91
C LEU A 33 6.00 8.47 -7.11
N SER A 34 6.56 8.43 -8.30
CA SER A 34 5.79 8.41 -9.54
C SER A 34 6.05 7.08 -10.23
N ILE A 35 5.10 6.18 -10.12
CA ILE A 35 5.18 4.82 -10.65
C ILE A 35 4.20 4.66 -11.79
N LYS A 36 4.73 4.48 -13.00
CA LYS A 36 3.93 4.25 -14.20
C LYS A 36 4.41 3.01 -14.93
N LYS A 37 3.58 1.99 -14.97
CA LYS A 37 3.86 0.75 -15.70
C LYS A 37 2.58 0.09 -16.15
N GLN A 38 2.57 -0.40 -17.39
CA GLN A 38 1.44 -1.16 -17.95
C GLN A 38 1.84 -2.62 -18.13
N SER A 39 0.88 -3.49 -17.89
CA SER A 39 1.04 -4.94 -18.12
C SER A 39 2.28 -5.56 -17.47
N ALA A 40 2.60 -5.13 -16.25
CA ALA A 40 3.74 -5.64 -15.48
C ALA A 40 3.31 -6.69 -14.46
N SER A 41 4.20 -7.66 -14.16
CA SER A 41 3.96 -8.54 -13.02
C SER A 41 4.16 -7.77 -11.72
N LEU A 42 3.55 -8.25 -10.64
CA LEU A 42 3.72 -7.63 -9.32
C LEU A 42 5.19 -7.53 -8.92
N LYS A 43 5.98 -8.55 -9.25
CA LYS A 43 7.42 -8.57 -8.99
C LYS A 43 8.17 -7.46 -9.71
N GLN A 44 7.82 -7.18 -10.97
CA GLN A 44 8.39 -6.06 -11.72
C GLN A 44 8.00 -4.70 -11.13
N ILE A 45 6.77 -4.58 -10.62
CA ILE A 45 6.31 -3.36 -9.94
C ILE A 45 7.07 -3.18 -8.63
N ILE A 46 7.25 -4.23 -7.83
CA ILE A 46 8.03 -4.21 -6.59
C ILE A 46 9.46 -3.72 -6.87
N GLN A 47 10.14 -4.29 -7.85
CA GLN A 47 11.49 -3.88 -8.24
C GLN A 47 11.58 -2.40 -8.65
N LEU A 48 10.54 -1.90 -9.33
CA LEU A 48 10.49 -0.50 -9.70
C LEU A 48 10.32 0.39 -8.47
N ILE A 49 9.44 0.00 -7.55
CA ILE A 49 9.22 0.73 -6.29
C ILE A 49 10.50 0.73 -5.45
N GLU A 50 11.20 -0.40 -5.32
CA GLU A 50 12.49 -0.48 -4.61
C GLU A 50 13.49 0.54 -5.16
N LYS A 51 13.63 0.57 -6.49
CA LYS A 51 14.56 1.46 -7.18
C LYS A 51 14.26 2.94 -6.95
N GLU A 52 12.99 3.31 -7.00
CA GLU A 52 12.58 4.71 -6.93
C GLU A 52 12.43 5.21 -5.48
N SER A 53 12.11 4.31 -4.54
CA SER A 53 11.82 4.68 -3.15
C SER A 53 12.99 4.48 -2.19
N GLY A 54 13.94 3.61 -2.53
CA GLY A 54 15.01 3.18 -1.63
C GLY A 54 14.54 2.33 -0.45
N TYR A 55 13.31 1.79 -0.51
CA TYR A 55 12.86 0.75 0.41
C TYR A 55 13.32 -0.62 -0.09
N THR A 56 13.47 -1.58 0.82
CA THR A 56 13.79 -2.97 0.53
C THR A 56 12.57 -3.84 0.78
N PHE A 57 12.25 -4.74 -0.16
CA PHE A 57 11.08 -5.61 -0.04
C PHE A 57 11.47 -7.03 0.37
N PHE A 58 10.73 -7.57 1.33
CA PHE A 58 10.84 -8.95 1.77
C PHE A 58 9.53 -9.70 1.49
N PHE A 59 9.60 -10.77 0.73
CA PHE A 59 8.46 -11.63 0.41
C PHE A 59 8.90 -13.04 0.07
N ARG A 60 8.00 -13.99 0.17
CA ARG A 60 8.23 -15.34 -0.35
C ARG A 60 7.82 -15.38 -1.81
N SER A 61 8.70 -15.86 -2.67
CA SER A 61 8.40 -15.95 -4.13
C SER A 61 7.18 -16.81 -4.45
N SER A 62 6.88 -17.80 -3.60
CA SER A 62 5.68 -18.64 -3.70
C SER A 62 4.37 -17.89 -3.48
N ASP A 63 4.42 -16.75 -2.81
CA ASP A 63 3.22 -15.98 -2.44
C ASP A 63 2.82 -14.98 -3.54
N ILE A 64 3.68 -14.78 -4.55
CA ILE A 64 3.44 -13.86 -5.65
C ILE A 64 3.13 -14.64 -6.92
N ASP A 65 1.97 -14.37 -7.48
CA ASP A 65 1.54 -14.89 -8.77
C ASP A 65 2.06 -14.00 -9.92
N ASP A 66 3.16 -14.40 -10.53
CA ASP A 66 3.81 -13.66 -11.64
C ASP A 66 2.99 -13.70 -12.94
N SER A 67 1.98 -14.57 -13.04
CA SER A 67 1.11 -14.67 -14.23
C SER A 67 0.15 -13.50 -14.34
N LYS A 68 -0.21 -12.91 -13.22
CA LYS A 68 -1.11 -11.76 -13.16
C LYS A 68 -0.38 -10.48 -13.57
N LYS A 69 -0.97 -9.77 -14.51
CA LYS A 69 -0.47 -8.46 -14.96
C LYS A 69 -1.29 -7.35 -14.34
N VAL A 70 -0.59 -6.36 -13.83
CA VAL A 70 -1.17 -5.19 -13.17
C VAL A 70 -0.77 -3.94 -13.96
N ASN A 71 -1.70 -3.01 -14.07
CA ASN A 71 -1.42 -1.68 -14.57
C ASN A 71 -1.34 -0.74 -13.37
N ILE A 72 -0.26 0.02 -13.30
CA ILE A 72 -0.08 1.04 -12.27
C ILE A 72 0.27 2.37 -12.93
N ASP A 73 -0.46 3.40 -12.54
CA ASP A 73 -0.18 4.81 -12.88
C ASP A 73 -0.58 5.61 -11.63
N CYS A 74 0.41 5.89 -10.81
CA CYS A 74 0.18 6.46 -9.49
C CYS A 74 1.34 7.36 -9.09
N GLU A 75 0.99 8.52 -8.55
CA GLU A 75 1.90 9.44 -7.89
C GLU A 75 1.43 9.63 -6.45
N GLY A 76 2.35 9.51 -5.51
CA GLY A 76 2.01 9.68 -4.11
C GLY A 76 3.03 9.10 -3.15
N SER A 77 2.63 8.93 -1.92
CA SER A 77 3.43 8.31 -0.87
C SER A 77 3.66 6.82 -1.15
N ILE A 78 4.68 6.24 -0.52
CA ILE A 78 4.94 4.78 -0.62
C ILE A 78 3.70 3.96 -0.25
N GLU A 79 2.93 4.41 0.74
CA GLU A 79 1.73 3.71 1.20
C GLU A 79 0.61 3.73 0.15
N GLU A 80 0.41 4.85 -0.53
CA GLU A 80 -0.57 4.98 -1.61
C GLU A 80 -0.21 4.11 -2.80
N VAL A 81 1.06 4.14 -3.20
CA VAL A 81 1.58 3.29 -4.28
C VAL A 81 1.41 1.81 -3.94
N LEU A 82 1.76 1.38 -2.72
CA LEU A 82 1.58 0.01 -2.27
C LEU A 82 0.11 -0.43 -2.25
N LYS A 83 -0.77 0.45 -1.78
CA LYS A 83 -2.20 0.17 -1.73
C LYS A 83 -2.78 -0.11 -3.11
N ILE A 84 -2.32 0.63 -4.12
CA ILE A 84 -2.74 0.44 -5.51
C ILE A 84 -2.10 -0.81 -6.10
N ALA A 85 -0.78 -0.98 -5.93
CA ALA A 85 -0.03 -2.11 -6.48
C ALA A 85 -0.52 -3.47 -5.96
N LEU A 86 -0.93 -3.52 -4.68
CA LEU A 86 -1.32 -4.75 -4.00
C LEU A 86 -2.83 -5.01 -4.02
N LYS A 87 -3.65 -4.10 -4.54
CA LYS A 87 -5.12 -4.15 -4.47
C LYS A 87 -5.72 -5.48 -4.94
N GLU A 88 -5.17 -6.07 -5.98
CA GLU A 88 -5.68 -7.30 -6.60
C GLU A 88 -4.75 -8.50 -6.41
N SER A 89 -3.68 -8.32 -5.66
CA SER A 89 -2.66 -9.35 -5.48
C SER A 89 -2.99 -10.37 -4.39
N GLY A 90 -3.93 -10.06 -3.50
CA GLY A 90 -4.17 -10.85 -2.30
C GLY A 90 -3.05 -10.73 -1.25
N MET A 91 -2.23 -9.69 -1.37
CA MET A 91 -1.13 -9.41 -0.46
C MET A 91 -1.44 -8.21 0.41
N THR A 92 -0.86 -8.21 1.60
CA THR A 92 -0.81 -7.06 2.51
C THR A 92 0.64 -6.75 2.85
N TYR A 93 0.89 -5.62 3.47
CA TYR A 93 2.24 -5.20 3.80
C TYR A 93 2.36 -4.67 5.22
N VAL A 94 3.59 -4.70 5.72
CA VAL A 94 4.01 -4.02 6.96
C VAL A 94 5.26 -3.23 6.63
N ILE A 95 5.28 -1.94 6.94
CA ILE A 95 6.44 -1.08 6.79
C ILE A 95 7.11 -0.97 8.16
N LYS A 96 8.41 -1.22 8.17
CA LYS A 96 9.26 -1.02 9.35
C LYS A 96 10.56 -0.35 8.90
N ASP A 97 10.77 0.87 9.32
CA ASP A 97 11.89 1.71 8.87
C ASP A 97 11.90 1.84 7.33
N LYS A 98 12.91 1.29 6.67
CA LYS A 98 13.02 1.21 5.20
C LYS A 98 12.78 -0.19 4.65
N GLU A 99 12.16 -1.05 5.42
CA GLU A 99 11.84 -2.42 5.03
C GLU A 99 10.33 -2.59 4.85
N ILE A 100 9.93 -3.22 3.77
CA ILE A 100 8.54 -3.54 3.46
C ILE A 100 8.40 -5.06 3.39
N ILE A 101 7.65 -5.62 4.33
CA ILE A 101 7.40 -7.05 4.39
C ILE A 101 6.03 -7.33 3.77
N LEU A 102 6.00 -8.02 2.65
CA LEU A 102 4.77 -8.47 2.02
C LEU A 102 4.34 -9.82 2.61
N LYS A 103 3.05 -9.94 2.89
CA LYS A 103 2.42 -11.17 3.41
C LYS A 103 1.14 -11.43 2.65
N PRO A 104 0.78 -12.70 2.41
CA PRO A 104 -0.57 -13.00 1.95
C PRO A 104 -1.57 -12.40 2.92
N VAL A 105 -2.60 -11.77 2.40
CA VAL A 105 -3.75 -11.44 3.23
C VAL A 105 -4.22 -12.78 3.78
N PRO A 106 -4.24 -13.00 5.12
CA PRO A 106 -4.85 -14.18 5.64
C PRO A 106 -6.25 -14.19 5.01
N VAL A 107 -6.50 -15.17 4.14
CA VAL A 107 -7.86 -15.49 3.76
C VAL A 107 -8.49 -15.95 5.07
N THR A 108 -8.86 -14.95 5.88
CA THR A 108 -9.98 -15.20 6.77
C THR A 108 -11.01 -15.71 5.80
N GLN A 109 -11.32 -16.99 5.88
CA GLN A 109 -12.45 -17.62 5.19
C GLN A 109 -13.72 -16.93 5.74
N ASN A 110 -13.81 -15.65 5.53
CA ASN A 110 -15.00 -14.88 5.38
C ASN A 110 -15.45 -14.91 3.90
N ALA A 111 -15.23 -16.04 3.18
CA ALA A 111 -16.34 -16.62 2.53
C ALA A 111 -17.36 -16.74 3.66
N GLN A 112 -18.30 -15.83 3.69
CA GLN A 112 -19.55 -16.06 4.39
C GLN A 112 -19.98 -17.45 3.97
N GLN A 113 -19.56 -18.48 4.72
CA GLN A 113 -20.30 -19.70 4.79
C GLN A 113 -21.65 -19.20 5.24
N LYS A 114 -22.54 -19.01 4.27
CA LYS A 114 -23.95 -18.82 4.55
C LYS A 114 -24.24 -19.96 5.47
N LYS A 115 -24.29 -19.68 6.78
CA LYS A 115 -24.68 -20.67 7.78
C LYS A 115 -25.99 -21.24 7.28
N ARG A 116 -25.92 -22.41 6.63
CA ARG A 116 -27.11 -23.12 6.21
C ARG A 116 -27.69 -23.69 7.50
N ILE A 117 -28.69 -23.02 8.00
CA ILE A 117 -29.43 -23.51 9.15
C ILE A 117 -30.31 -24.64 8.61
N ILE A 118 -29.95 -25.86 8.94
CA ILE A 118 -30.79 -27.04 8.68
C ILE A 118 -31.68 -27.20 9.90
N LYS A 119 -32.98 -27.07 9.71
CA LYS A 119 -33.96 -27.33 10.73
C LYS A 119 -34.66 -28.64 10.42
N GLY A 120 -34.84 -29.48 11.42
CA GLY A 120 -35.53 -30.76 11.28
C GLY A 120 -35.90 -31.31 12.65
N THR A 121 -36.74 -32.32 12.67
CA THR A 121 -37.12 -33.06 13.90
C THR A 121 -36.67 -34.52 13.67
N VAL A 122 -35.98 -35.05 14.66
CA VAL A 122 -35.65 -36.50 14.67
C VAL A 122 -36.78 -37.22 15.35
N ILE A 123 -37.38 -38.17 14.64
CA ILE A 123 -38.51 -38.96 15.13
C ILE A 123 -38.15 -40.44 15.18
N ASP A 124 -38.74 -41.18 16.08
CA ASP A 124 -38.64 -42.63 16.08
C ASP A 124 -39.32 -43.24 14.84
N ALA A 125 -38.73 -44.30 14.27
CA ALA A 125 -39.18 -44.86 13.03
C ALA A 125 -40.53 -45.65 13.17
N GLU A 126 -40.78 -46.20 14.38
CA GLU A 126 -41.93 -47.04 14.65
C GLU A 126 -43.08 -46.21 15.29
N THR A 127 -42.75 -45.47 16.35
CA THR A 127 -43.77 -44.74 17.14
C THR A 127 -44.08 -43.37 16.54
N LYS A 128 -43.21 -42.84 15.64
CA LYS A 128 -43.33 -41.48 15.06
C LYS A 128 -43.22 -40.35 16.06
N GLU A 129 -42.82 -40.65 17.30
CA GLU A 129 -42.64 -39.65 18.34
C GLU A 129 -41.28 -38.95 18.24
N PRO A 130 -41.16 -37.66 18.66
CA PRO A 130 -39.91 -36.94 18.67
C PRO A 130 -38.92 -37.54 19.67
N ILE A 131 -37.67 -37.80 19.22
CA ILE A 131 -36.61 -38.28 20.08
C ILE A 131 -35.92 -37.07 20.74
N ILE A 132 -36.08 -36.93 22.03
CA ILE A 132 -35.49 -35.87 22.83
C ILE A 132 -33.99 -36.21 23.06
N GLY A 133 -33.09 -35.25 22.79
CA GLY A 133 -31.63 -35.43 23.03
C GLY A 133 -30.90 -36.19 21.93
N ALA A 134 -31.52 -36.39 20.78
CA ALA A 134 -30.81 -36.99 19.63
C ALA A 134 -29.66 -36.10 19.13
N ASN A 135 -28.48 -36.69 19.00
CA ASN A 135 -27.32 -36.01 18.38
C ASN A 135 -27.33 -36.24 16.88
N VAL A 136 -27.29 -35.16 16.10
CA VAL A 136 -27.26 -35.21 14.64
C VAL A 136 -25.89 -34.74 14.17
N TRP A 137 -25.20 -35.55 13.37
CA TRP A 137 -23.90 -35.26 12.78
C TRP A 137 -24.03 -35.09 11.29
N VAL A 138 -23.42 -34.05 10.74
CA VAL A 138 -23.31 -33.91 9.29
C VAL A 138 -22.10 -34.70 8.82
N LYS A 139 -22.34 -35.84 8.14
CA LYS A 139 -21.26 -36.69 7.61
C LYS A 139 -20.76 -36.08 6.31
N GLU A 140 -19.44 -36.12 6.10
CA GLU A 140 -18.80 -35.74 4.84
C GLU A 140 -18.96 -34.25 4.40
N THR A 141 -18.97 -33.33 5.33
CA THR A 141 -18.78 -31.92 5.01
C THR A 141 -17.31 -31.55 5.23
N THR A 142 -16.58 -31.33 4.12
CA THR A 142 -15.31 -30.59 4.18
C THR A 142 -15.68 -29.12 4.30
N ILE A 143 -15.59 -28.59 5.49
CA ILE A 143 -15.80 -27.15 5.78
C ILE A 143 -14.46 -26.46 5.75
#